data_e73df114c36d57b41ba793fcc5ddcb8f
#
_entry.id   e73df114c36d57b41ba793fcc5ddcb8f
#
_cell.length_a   1.000
_cell.length_b   1.000
_cell.length_c   1.000
_cell.angle_alpha   90.00
_cell.angle_beta   90.00
_cell.angle_gamma   90.00
#
_symmetry.space_group_name_H-M   'P 1'
#
loop_
_entity.id
_entity.type
_entity.pdbx_description
1 polymer ?
#
loop_
_entity_poly.entity_id
_entity_poly.type
_entity_poly.pdbx_seq_one_letter_code
_entity_poly.pdbx_strand_id
1 'polypeptide(L)'
;MKPVLVTTVHRGVFCGEIADDQDLSLKTMPLFNARMAIYWATTRGVMELAETGPNSKSKISARADIPALHDITAVFAVTPEAWAKWNK
;
A
#
# COMPACT_ATOMS: atom_id res chain seq x y z
N MET A 1 4.37 2.96 -13.99
CA MET A 1 3.66 2.96 -12.69
C MET A 1 4.63 2.88 -11.53
N LYS A 2 4.24 3.42 -10.39
CA LYS A 2 5.11 3.40 -9.22
C LYS A 2 4.37 2.80 -8.02
N PRO A 3 5.06 2.03 -7.15
CA PRO A 3 4.44 1.45 -5.98
C PRO A 3 4.26 2.48 -4.86
N VAL A 4 3.12 2.41 -4.18
CA VAL A 4 2.81 3.27 -3.03
C VAL A 4 2.10 2.46 -1.96
N LEU A 5 2.23 2.93 -0.73
CA LEU A 5 1.46 2.44 0.41
C LEU A 5 0.44 3.52 0.75
N VAL A 6 -0.82 3.14 0.83
CA VAL A 6 -1.92 4.09 1.05
C VAL A 6 -2.69 3.71 2.30
N THR A 7 -2.93 4.69 3.16
CA THR A 7 -3.78 4.51 4.34
C THR A 7 -5.08 5.27 4.18
N THR A 8 -6.15 4.78 4.80
CA THR A 8 -7.48 5.38 4.74
C THR A 8 -8.01 5.73 6.11
N VAL A 9 -9.06 6.56 6.15
CA VAL A 9 -9.74 6.97 7.39
C VAL A 9 -10.22 5.76 8.19
N HIS A 10 -10.64 4.69 7.52
CA HIS A 10 -11.17 3.49 8.15
C HIS A 10 -10.08 2.48 8.53
N ARG A 11 -8.85 2.94 8.71
CA ARG A 11 -7.69 2.12 9.08
C ARG A 11 -7.30 1.08 8.04
N GLY A 12 -7.72 1.27 6.80
CA GLY A 12 -7.26 0.43 5.70
C GLY A 12 -5.82 0.75 5.36
N VAL A 13 -5.02 -0.28 5.10
CA VAL A 13 -3.64 -0.15 4.65
C VAL A 13 -3.48 -0.98 3.38
N PHE A 14 -3.16 -0.31 2.29
CA PHE A 14 -3.06 -0.94 0.97
C PHE A 14 -1.72 -0.63 0.34
N CYS A 15 -1.18 -1.59 -0.38
CA CYS A 15 0.01 -1.36 -1.20
C CYS A 15 -0.33 -1.74 -2.63
N GLY A 16 0.00 -0.87 -3.57
CA GLY A 16 -0.28 -1.11 -4.98
C GLY A 16 0.46 -0.11 -5.84
N GLU A 17 0.04 -0.01 -7.09
CA GLU A 17 0.69 0.86 -8.06
C GLU A 17 -0.25 1.96 -8.52
N ILE A 18 0.33 3.14 -8.76
CA ILE A 18 -0.38 4.27 -9.35
C ILE A 18 0.38 4.76 -10.58
N ALA A 19 -0.28 5.53 -11.43
CA ALA A 19 0.38 6.17 -12.55
C ALA A 19 1.48 7.11 -12.04
N ASP A 20 2.57 7.23 -12.79
CA ASP A 20 3.70 8.07 -12.38
C ASP A 20 3.32 9.54 -12.21
N ASP A 21 2.31 9.98 -12.95
CA ASP A 21 1.81 11.36 -12.91
C ASP A 21 0.55 11.53 -12.05
N GLN A 22 0.20 10.54 -11.23
CA GLN A 22 -0.97 10.60 -10.37
C GLN A 22 -0.85 11.76 -9.37
N ASP A 23 -1.91 12.56 -9.27
CA ASP A 23 -1.99 13.65 -8.30
C ASP A 23 -2.17 13.08 -6.89
N LEU A 24 -1.17 13.24 -6.06
CA LEU A 24 -1.16 12.70 -4.70
C LEU A 24 -1.94 13.56 -3.69
N SER A 25 -2.45 14.71 -4.12
CA SER A 25 -3.26 15.56 -3.25
C SER A 25 -4.72 15.11 -3.16
N LEU A 26 -5.13 14.20 -4.02
CA LEU A 26 -6.50 13.69 -4.06
C LEU A 26 -6.77 12.72 -2.92
N LYS A 27 -8.01 12.76 -2.41
CA LYS A 27 -8.46 11.81 -1.38
C LYS A 27 -9.08 10.56 -1.95
N THR A 28 -9.19 10.46 -3.25
CA THR A 28 -9.68 9.30 -3.98
C THR A 28 -8.80 9.09 -5.19
N MET A 29 -8.29 7.88 -5.37
CA MET A 29 -7.49 7.55 -6.54
C MET A 29 -7.58 6.06 -6.86
N PRO A 30 -7.34 5.66 -8.12
CA PRO A 30 -7.26 4.25 -8.45
C PRO A 30 -5.95 3.65 -7.91
N LEU A 31 -6.00 2.38 -7.54
CA LEU A 31 -4.84 1.64 -7.08
C LEU A 31 -4.81 0.31 -7.81
N PHE A 32 -3.74 0.05 -8.55
CA PHE A 32 -3.60 -1.15 -9.38
C PHE A 32 -2.73 -2.19 -8.69
N ASN A 33 -3.02 -3.46 -8.92
CA ASN A 33 -2.30 -4.58 -8.30
C ASN A 33 -2.25 -4.41 -6.77
N ALA A 34 -3.35 -3.97 -6.18
CA ALA A 34 -3.41 -3.63 -4.76
C ALA A 34 -3.54 -4.88 -3.91
N ARG A 35 -2.89 -4.84 -2.76
CA ARG A 35 -3.04 -5.85 -1.70
C ARG A 35 -3.26 -5.11 -0.39
N MET A 36 -4.19 -5.61 0.41
CA MET A 36 -4.47 -5.02 1.71
C MET A 36 -3.65 -5.72 2.79
N ALA A 37 -3.05 -4.94 3.68
CA ALA A 37 -2.44 -5.50 4.89
C ALA A 37 -3.57 -5.79 5.88
N ILE A 38 -3.95 -7.05 5.99
CA ILE A 38 -4.99 -7.49 6.93
C ILE A 38 -4.44 -7.45 8.34
N TYR A 39 -3.21 -7.89 8.51
CA TYR A 39 -2.49 -7.86 9.77
C TYR A 39 -1.00 -7.72 9.47
N TRP A 40 -0.32 -6.86 10.20
CA TRP A 40 1.12 -6.73 10.04
C TRP A 40 1.80 -6.87 11.39
N ALA A 41 2.89 -7.64 11.39
CA ALA A 41 3.65 -7.95 12.60
C ALA A 41 5.03 -7.29 12.56
N THR A 42 5.10 -6.10 11.97
CA THR A 42 6.34 -5.32 11.91
C THR A 42 6.60 -4.64 13.24
N THR A 43 7.87 -4.48 13.60
CA THR A 43 8.25 -3.90 14.89
C THR A 43 8.23 -2.38 14.88
N ARG A 44 8.24 -1.76 13.70
CA ARG A 44 8.31 -0.30 13.54
C ARG A 44 7.02 0.31 12.97
N GLY A 45 5.94 -0.46 12.97
CA GLY A 45 4.64 0.02 12.55
C GLY A 45 4.45 0.07 11.04
N VAL A 46 3.47 0.88 10.61
CA VAL A 46 3.07 0.94 9.20
C VAL A 46 4.18 1.48 8.29
N MET A 47 5.05 2.33 8.79
CA MET A 47 6.14 2.89 7.98
C MET A 47 7.11 1.80 7.51
N GLU A 48 7.30 0.76 8.30
CA GLU A 48 8.15 -0.36 7.91
C GLU A 48 7.58 -1.10 6.71
N LEU A 49 6.26 -1.16 6.57
CA LEU A 49 5.62 -1.79 5.42
C LEU A 49 6.02 -1.10 4.11
N ALA A 50 6.23 0.21 4.13
CA ALA A 50 6.67 0.96 2.96
C ALA A 50 8.17 0.87 2.74
N GLU A 51 8.95 0.75 3.81
CA GLU A 51 10.42 0.79 3.77
C GLU A 51 11.04 -0.59 3.48
N THR A 52 10.61 -1.62 4.20
CA THR A 52 11.17 -2.97 4.08
C THR A 52 10.13 -4.03 3.71
N GLY A 53 8.85 -3.71 3.78
CA GLY A 53 7.77 -4.61 3.40
C GLY A 53 7.25 -5.47 4.54
N PRO A 54 6.21 -6.27 4.26
CA PRO A 54 5.64 -7.17 5.27
C PRO A 54 6.59 -8.32 5.57
N ASN A 55 6.56 -8.79 6.82
CA ASN A 55 7.34 -9.95 7.21
C ASN A 55 6.50 -11.23 7.09
N SER A 56 7.11 -12.38 7.40
CA SER A 56 6.45 -13.68 7.26
C SER A 56 5.24 -13.88 8.18
N LYS A 57 5.12 -13.06 9.23
CA LYS A 57 4.00 -13.13 10.16
C LYS A 57 2.86 -12.21 9.78
N SER A 58 3.06 -11.34 8.79
CA SER A 58 2.01 -10.43 8.30
C SER A 58 1.04 -11.17 7.39
N LYS A 59 -0.23 -10.77 7.42
CA LYS A 59 -1.26 -11.32 6.54
C LYS A 59 -1.62 -10.30 5.48
N ILE A 60 -1.46 -10.69 4.23
CA ILE A 60 -1.69 -9.85 3.05
C ILE A 60 -2.80 -10.48 2.21
N SER A 61 -3.74 -9.66 1.75
CA SER A 61 -4.83 -10.11 0.90
C SER A 61 -4.35 -10.57 -0.47
N ALA A 62 -5.24 -11.21 -1.21
CA ALA A 62 -5.03 -11.45 -2.63
C ALA A 62 -4.95 -10.12 -3.37
N ARG A 63 -4.34 -10.15 -4.56
CA ARG A 63 -4.17 -8.97 -5.40
C ARG A 63 -5.46 -8.61 -6.12
N ALA A 64 -5.76 -7.32 -6.22
CA ALA A 64 -6.89 -6.82 -6.98
C ALA A 64 -6.65 -5.38 -7.41
N ASP A 65 -7.31 -4.97 -8.49
CA ASP A 65 -7.33 -3.57 -8.88
C ASP A 65 -8.48 -2.87 -8.16
N ILE A 66 -8.21 -1.68 -7.65
CA ILE A 66 -9.21 -0.86 -6.99
C ILE A 66 -9.44 0.38 -7.85
N PRO A 67 -10.56 0.44 -8.60
CA PRO A 67 -10.82 1.60 -9.48
C PRO A 67 -10.90 2.93 -8.74
N ALA A 68 -11.39 2.91 -7.51
CA ALA A 68 -11.50 4.12 -6.70
C ALA A 68 -11.36 3.77 -5.23
N LEU A 69 -10.19 4.09 -4.66
CA LEU A 69 -9.95 3.97 -3.23
C LEU A 69 -10.27 5.32 -2.60
N HIS A 70 -11.22 5.34 -1.68
CA HIS A 70 -11.75 6.56 -1.06
C HIS A 70 -11.16 6.85 0.31
N ASP A 71 -11.30 8.11 0.74
CA ASP A 71 -10.94 8.55 2.09
C ASP A 71 -9.47 8.31 2.42
N ILE A 72 -8.61 8.63 1.47
CA ILE A 72 -7.16 8.48 1.63
C ILE A 72 -6.64 9.49 2.64
N THR A 73 -5.89 9.01 3.62
CA THR A 73 -5.27 9.87 4.64
C THR A 73 -3.80 10.13 4.38
N ALA A 74 -3.08 9.15 3.81
CA ALA A 74 -1.67 9.30 3.52
C ALA A 74 -1.25 8.38 2.38
N VAL A 75 -0.23 8.81 1.64
CA VAL A 75 0.39 8.02 0.58
C VAL A 75 1.90 8.00 0.85
N PHE A 76 2.46 6.80 0.97
CA PHE A 76 3.88 6.62 1.25
C PHE A 76 4.59 6.06 0.02
N ALA A 77 5.80 6.54 -0.23
CA ALA A 77 6.65 5.93 -1.23
C ALA A 77 7.10 4.54 -0.75
N VAL A 78 7.07 3.57 -1.64
CA VAL A 78 7.46 2.20 -1.33
C VAL A 78 8.79 1.90 -1.98
N THR A 79 9.74 1.37 -1.21
CA THR A 79 11.07 1.02 -1.74
C THR A 79 10.97 -0.20 -2.64
N PRO A 80 11.93 -0.38 -3.58
CA PRO A 80 11.98 -1.61 -4.40
C PRO A 80 12.06 -2.88 -3.55
N GLU A 81 12.77 -2.84 -2.43
CA GLU A 81 12.85 -3.96 -1.50
C GLU A 81 11.49 -4.32 -0.92
N ALA A 82 10.75 -3.31 -0.45
CA ALA A 82 9.42 -3.52 0.11
C ALA A 82 8.45 -4.02 -0.96
N TRP A 83 8.48 -3.44 -2.15
CA TRP A 83 7.60 -3.86 -3.24
C TRP A 83 7.81 -5.33 -3.61
N ALA A 84 9.08 -5.79 -3.63
CA ALA A 84 9.38 -7.19 -3.90
C ALA A 84 8.72 -8.12 -2.87
N LYS A 85 8.72 -7.72 -1.60
CA LYS A 85 8.08 -8.52 -0.54
C LYS A 85 6.56 -8.50 -0.64
N TRP A 86 5.97 -7.38 -1.04
CA TRP A 86 4.52 -7.29 -1.27
C TRP A 86 4.06 -8.19 -2.41
N ASN A 87 4.94 -8.52 -3.33
CA ASN A 87 4.63 -9.31 -4.52
C ASN A 87 4.88 -10.82 -4.37
N LYS A 88 5.27 -11.26 -3.21
CA LYS A 88 5.50 -12.70 -2.97
C LYS A 88 4.23 -13.51 -2.79
#